data_d81f9a8e4c0a8350f6d42eeb7b7f2015
#
_entry.id   d81f9a8e4c0a8350f6d42eeb7b7f2015
#
_cell.length_a   1.000
_cell.length_b   1.000
_cell.length_c   1.000
_cell.angle_alpha   90.00
_cell.angle_beta   90.00
_cell.angle_gamma   90.00
#
_symmetry.space_group_name_H-M   'P 1'
#
loop_
_entity.id
_entity.type
_entity.pdbx_description
1 polymer ?
#
loop_
_entity_poly.entity_id
_entity_poly.type
_entity_poly.pdbx_seq_one_letter_code
_entity_poly.pdbx_strand_id
1 'polypeptide(L)'
;NVFLRNTSIERYSRQGNFAVIMPEVRNSYYCDMRYGLRFFAYLSEELPRVIENLFPISAKRQDRFVMGNSMGAQGAIKWALKKPEFFGAVAGLSGMGDLEDLGFGDRFESRNPACAFIAAYKSLEDYRGSEEDIRHLAAGLVDSGKEIPRIFSCCGTEDFTFDGCVKFVEYARQIGLPVTFETGPGAHTFDFWDSWIRYVVRWFGLGEVS
;
A
#
# COMPACT_ATOMS: atom_id res chain seq x y z
N ASN A 1 8.95 7.78 -13.77
CA ASN A 1 8.48 7.27 -12.49
C ASN A 1 9.32 7.87 -11.36
N VAL A 2 8.66 8.50 -10.38
CA VAL A 2 9.32 9.21 -9.26
C VAL A 2 10.01 8.22 -8.33
N PHE A 3 9.37 7.08 -8.06
CA PHE A 3 9.92 6.03 -7.21
C PHE A 3 11.27 5.51 -7.73
N LEU A 4 11.36 5.19 -9.02
CA LEU A 4 12.59 4.70 -9.63
C LEU A 4 13.75 5.72 -9.57
N ARG A 5 13.41 7.03 -9.68
CA ARG A 5 14.44 8.09 -9.68
C ARG A 5 14.99 8.42 -8.29
N ASN A 6 14.23 8.15 -7.25
CA ASN A 6 14.55 8.55 -5.88
C ASN A 6 14.85 7.38 -4.96
N THR A 7 14.89 6.14 -5.48
CA THR A 7 15.19 4.94 -4.70
C THR A 7 16.20 4.05 -5.40
N SER A 8 16.82 3.18 -4.62
CA SER A 8 17.79 2.20 -5.10
C SER A 8 17.14 0.88 -5.56
N ILE A 9 15.83 0.87 -5.80
CA ILE A 9 15.07 -0.37 -6.08
C ILE A 9 15.58 -1.15 -7.29
N GLU A 10 16.09 -0.46 -8.35
CA GLU A 10 16.67 -1.12 -9.50
C GLU A 10 17.95 -1.90 -9.12
N ARG A 11 18.80 -1.32 -8.29
CA ARG A 11 19.98 -2.01 -7.76
C ARG A 11 19.58 -3.22 -6.93
N TYR A 12 18.61 -3.06 -6.03
CA TYR A 12 18.13 -4.15 -5.18
C TYR A 12 17.51 -5.29 -6.01
N SER A 13 16.76 -4.97 -7.06
CA SER A 13 16.16 -5.99 -7.95
C SER A 13 17.22 -6.82 -8.66
N ARG A 14 18.30 -6.20 -9.11
CA ARG A 14 19.44 -6.92 -9.74
C ARG A 14 20.17 -7.80 -8.74
N GLN A 15 20.40 -7.33 -7.51
CA GLN A 15 21.08 -8.09 -6.48
C GLN A 15 20.25 -9.28 -5.99
N GLY A 16 18.94 -9.08 -5.80
CA GLY A 16 18.01 -10.11 -5.31
C GLY A 16 17.37 -10.96 -6.42
N ASN A 17 17.66 -10.68 -7.71
CA ASN A 17 17.11 -11.36 -8.87
C ASN A 17 15.57 -11.44 -8.86
N PHE A 18 14.91 -10.29 -8.67
CA PHE A 18 13.45 -10.17 -8.71
C PHE A 18 12.99 -9.07 -9.67
N ALA A 19 11.80 -9.24 -10.24
CA ALA A 19 11.17 -8.24 -11.09
C ALA A 19 10.44 -7.18 -10.27
N VAL A 20 10.48 -5.92 -10.71
CA VAL A 20 9.75 -4.81 -10.12
C VAL A 20 8.78 -4.21 -11.13
N ILE A 21 7.50 -4.19 -10.80
CA ILE A 21 6.45 -3.59 -11.61
C ILE A 21 5.97 -2.33 -10.92
N MET A 22 6.05 -1.19 -11.58
CA MET A 22 5.69 0.13 -11.05
C MET A 22 4.56 0.72 -11.90
N PRO A 23 3.29 0.37 -11.62
CA PRO A 23 2.15 0.88 -12.38
C PRO A 23 1.94 2.38 -12.15
N GLU A 24 1.41 3.06 -13.15
CA GLU A 24 0.98 4.46 -13.04
C GLU A 24 -0.53 4.50 -12.83
N VAL A 25 -0.96 5.04 -11.72
CA VAL A 25 -2.38 5.13 -11.34
C VAL A 25 -2.84 6.57 -11.07
N ARG A 26 -1.99 7.54 -11.35
CA ARG A 26 -2.26 8.98 -11.11
C ARG A 26 -2.68 9.23 -9.65
N ASN A 27 -3.60 10.15 -9.43
CA ASN A 27 -4.15 10.51 -8.12
C ASN A 27 -5.44 9.72 -7.80
N SER A 28 -5.51 8.44 -8.18
CA SER A 28 -6.70 7.61 -8.00
C SER A 28 -6.84 7.00 -6.61
N TYR A 29 -5.84 7.14 -5.74
CA TYR A 29 -5.74 6.40 -4.47
C TYR A 29 -5.90 4.88 -4.65
N TYR A 30 -5.50 4.37 -5.84
CA TYR A 30 -5.55 2.94 -6.19
C TYR A 30 -6.96 2.35 -6.11
N CYS A 31 -7.98 3.14 -6.36
CA CYS A 31 -9.38 2.68 -6.37
C CYS A 31 -10.01 2.76 -7.76
N ASP A 32 -11.16 2.12 -7.92
CA ASP A 32 -12.06 2.38 -9.03
C ASP A 32 -12.79 3.69 -8.72
N MET A 33 -12.32 4.77 -9.34
CA MET A 33 -12.73 6.12 -8.98
C MET A 33 -14.23 6.33 -9.18
N ARG A 34 -14.86 7.04 -8.25
CA ARG A 34 -16.28 7.41 -8.40
C ARG A 34 -16.51 8.26 -9.65
N TYR A 35 -15.59 9.16 -9.95
CA TYR A 35 -15.60 10.04 -11.12
C TYR A 35 -14.28 9.93 -11.87
N GLY A 36 -14.02 8.78 -12.50
CA GLY A 36 -12.75 8.54 -13.20
C GLY A 36 -12.61 7.13 -13.76
N LEU A 37 -11.37 6.69 -13.89
CA LEU A 37 -11.03 5.37 -14.39
C LEU A 37 -11.04 4.31 -13.27
N ARG A 38 -11.19 3.06 -13.68
CA ARG A 38 -11.21 1.89 -12.79
C ARG A 38 -9.78 1.38 -12.57
N PHE A 39 -9.03 2.11 -11.74
CA PHE A 39 -7.61 1.79 -11.51
C PHE A 39 -7.41 0.53 -10.66
N PHE A 40 -8.33 0.22 -9.74
CA PHE A 40 -8.22 -1.03 -8.97
C PHE A 40 -8.46 -2.26 -9.86
N ALA A 41 -9.44 -2.22 -10.73
CA ALA A 41 -9.67 -3.28 -11.71
C ALA A 41 -8.46 -3.44 -12.65
N TYR A 42 -7.90 -2.32 -13.13
CA TYR A 42 -6.66 -2.37 -13.91
C TYR A 42 -5.52 -3.07 -13.16
N LEU A 43 -5.26 -2.68 -11.91
CA LEU A 43 -4.18 -3.25 -11.09
C LEU A 43 -4.39 -4.72 -10.75
N SER A 44 -5.62 -5.09 -10.35
CA SER A 44 -5.90 -6.41 -9.79
C SER A 44 -6.28 -7.47 -10.83
N GLU A 45 -6.66 -7.06 -12.04
CA GLU A 45 -7.16 -7.97 -13.08
C GLU A 45 -6.36 -7.88 -14.39
N GLU A 46 -6.17 -6.66 -14.93
CA GLU A 46 -5.56 -6.50 -16.25
C GLU A 46 -4.04 -6.60 -16.19
N LEU A 47 -3.41 -5.82 -15.30
CA LEU A 47 -1.96 -5.73 -15.17
C LEU A 47 -1.31 -7.11 -14.89
N PRO A 48 -1.79 -7.92 -13.93
CA PRO A 48 -1.22 -9.24 -13.69
C PRO A 48 -1.23 -10.14 -14.92
N ARG A 49 -2.34 -10.19 -15.66
CA ARG A 49 -2.45 -10.99 -16.88
C ARG A 49 -1.45 -10.56 -17.95
N VAL A 50 -1.29 -9.25 -18.14
CA VAL A 50 -0.33 -8.71 -19.12
C VAL A 50 1.09 -9.07 -18.72
N ILE A 51 1.46 -8.86 -17.46
CA ILE A 51 2.82 -9.12 -16.96
C ILE A 51 3.15 -10.61 -17.02
N GLU A 52 2.25 -11.47 -16.59
CA GLU A 52 2.43 -12.94 -16.59
C GLU A 52 2.55 -13.50 -18.01
N ASN A 53 1.88 -12.89 -18.99
CA ASN A 53 2.00 -13.30 -20.39
C ASN A 53 3.28 -12.81 -21.08
N LEU A 54 3.83 -11.68 -20.63
CA LEU A 54 5.00 -11.06 -21.26
C LEU A 54 6.33 -11.46 -20.62
N PHE A 55 6.33 -11.81 -19.35
CA PHE A 55 7.55 -12.05 -18.59
C PHE A 55 7.51 -13.41 -17.88
N PRO A 56 8.65 -14.13 -17.80
CA PRO A 56 8.75 -15.43 -17.13
C PRO A 56 8.84 -15.25 -15.59
N ILE A 57 7.78 -14.73 -14.99
CA ILE A 57 7.67 -14.50 -13.54
C ILE A 57 6.74 -15.53 -12.88
N SER A 58 6.93 -15.76 -11.60
CA SER A 58 6.08 -16.65 -10.83
C SER A 58 4.68 -16.10 -10.63
N ALA A 59 3.68 -16.96 -10.83
CA ALA A 59 2.28 -16.66 -10.51
C ALA A 59 1.88 -17.10 -9.08
N LYS A 60 2.80 -17.69 -8.30
CA LYS A 60 2.50 -18.20 -6.98
C LYS A 60 2.39 -17.07 -5.96
N ARG A 61 1.42 -17.17 -5.05
CA ARG A 61 1.17 -16.21 -3.97
C ARG A 61 2.43 -15.86 -3.16
N GLN A 62 3.19 -16.87 -2.75
CA GLN A 62 4.39 -16.69 -1.92
C GLN A 62 5.53 -15.96 -2.62
N ASP A 63 5.51 -15.87 -3.94
CA ASP A 63 6.51 -15.19 -4.75
C ASP A 63 6.06 -13.78 -5.20
N ARG A 64 4.88 -13.34 -4.75
CA ARG A 64 4.30 -12.04 -5.05
C ARG A 64 4.25 -11.16 -3.82
N PHE A 65 4.78 -9.96 -3.98
CA PHE A 65 4.86 -8.96 -2.93
C PHE A 65 4.36 -7.62 -3.46
N VAL A 66 3.78 -6.81 -2.59
CA VAL A 66 3.40 -5.44 -2.91
C VAL A 66 3.92 -4.50 -1.84
N MET A 67 4.51 -3.37 -2.26
CA MET A 67 4.88 -2.28 -1.35
C MET A 67 4.60 -0.93 -1.97
N GLY A 68 4.47 0.06 -1.12
CA GLY A 68 4.34 1.44 -1.54
C GLY A 68 4.63 2.40 -0.41
N ASN A 69 4.90 3.66 -0.77
CA ASN A 69 5.08 4.75 0.18
C ASN A 69 3.95 5.77 0.06
N SER A 70 3.59 6.43 1.15
CA SER A 70 2.55 7.48 1.18
C SER A 70 1.23 6.96 0.57
N MET A 71 0.71 7.59 -0.47
CA MET A 71 -0.47 7.11 -1.22
C MET A 71 -0.29 5.65 -1.69
N GLY A 72 0.92 5.24 -2.06
CA GLY A 72 1.24 3.87 -2.44
C GLY A 72 1.12 2.86 -1.29
N ALA A 73 1.36 3.29 -0.05
CA ALA A 73 1.13 2.44 1.14
C ALA A 73 -0.36 2.13 1.31
N GLN A 74 -1.23 3.13 1.09
CA GLN A 74 -2.69 2.95 1.03
C GLN A 74 -3.09 1.94 -0.04
N GLY A 75 -2.54 2.10 -1.25
CA GLY A 75 -2.82 1.20 -2.37
C GLY A 75 -2.36 -0.23 -2.10
N ALA A 76 -1.15 -0.39 -1.57
CA ALA A 76 -0.56 -1.69 -1.27
C ALA A 76 -1.38 -2.46 -0.23
N ILE A 77 -1.68 -1.84 0.92
CA ILE A 77 -2.46 -2.50 1.99
C ILE A 77 -3.88 -2.80 1.52
N LYS A 78 -4.54 -1.87 0.86
CA LYS A 78 -5.88 -2.05 0.33
C LYS A 78 -5.96 -3.22 -0.65
N TRP A 79 -5.02 -3.31 -1.59
CA TRP A 79 -4.98 -4.43 -2.53
C TRP A 79 -4.78 -5.76 -1.80
N ALA A 80 -3.85 -5.83 -0.86
CA ALA A 80 -3.59 -7.04 -0.08
C ALA A 80 -4.80 -7.47 0.78
N LEU A 81 -5.55 -6.51 1.36
CA LEU A 81 -6.76 -6.81 2.13
C LEU A 81 -7.93 -7.25 1.25
N LYS A 82 -8.10 -6.65 0.06
CA LYS A 82 -9.17 -7.02 -0.90
C LYS A 82 -8.90 -8.36 -1.60
N LYS A 83 -7.63 -8.72 -1.82
CA LYS A 83 -7.19 -9.92 -2.54
C LYS A 83 -6.08 -10.66 -1.76
N PRO A 84 -6.39 -11.17 -0.55
CA PRO A 84 -5.38 -11.78 0.33
C PRO A 84 -4.74 -13.04 -0.28
N GLU A 85 -5.43 -13.68 -1.20
CA GLU A 85 -4.94 -14.84 -1.95
C GLU A 85 -3.87 -14.48 -2.98
N PHE A 86 -3.67 -13.19 -3.29
CA PHE A 86 -2.78 -12.78 -4.37
C PHE A 86 -1.33 -12.55 -3.93
N PHE A 87 -1.11 -12.08 -2.69
CA PHE A 87 0.22 -11.73 -2.19
C PHE A 87 0.64 -12.58 -0.98
N GLY A 88 1.93 -12.96 -0.93
CA GLY A 88 2.55 -13.55 0.25
C GLY A 88 2.86 -12.52 1.33
N ALA A 89 3.18 -11.29 0.92
CA ALA A 89 3.40 -10.18 1.86
C ALA A 89 3.13 -8.81 1.25
N VAL A 90 2.86 -7.84 2.13
CA VAL A 90 2.65 -6.43 1.81
C VAL A 90 3.48 -5.54 2.73
N ALA A 91 3.98 -4.41 2.21
CA ALA A 91 4.63 -3.39 3.01
C ALA A 91 4.11 -1.98 2.68
N GLY A 92 3.81 -1.21 3.73
CA GLY A 92 3.42 0.19 3.62
C GLY A 92 4.39 1.10 4.36
N LEU A 93 4.96 2.07 3.66
CA LEU A 93 5.90 3.04 4.19
C LEU A 93 5.21 4.40 4.30
N SER A 94 5.12 4.96 5.52
CA SER A 94 4.56 6.31 5.76
C SER A 94 3.17 6.54 5.14
N GLY A 95 2.18 5.74 5.52
CA GLY A 95 0.84 5.93 4.98
C GLY A 95 -0.12 4.75 5.15
N MET A 96 0.26 3.73 5.90
CA MET A 96 -0.67 2.66 6.25
C MET A 96 -1.54 3.12 7.43
N GLY A 97 -2.68 3.70 7.13
CA GLY A 97 -3.59 4.24 8.12
C GLY A 97 -4.93 4.63 7.52
N ASP A 98 -5.93 4.87 8.35
CA ASP A 98 -7.18 5.49 7.92
C ASP A 98 -6.92 6.92 7.40
N LEU A 99 -7.63 7.33 6.35
CA LEU A 99 -7.39 8.63 5.69
C LEU A 99 -7.64 9.83 6.61
N GLU A 100 -8.59 9.73 7.54
CA GLU A 100 -8.83 10.80 8.51
C GLU A 100 -7.70 10.85 9.55
N ASP A 101 -7.29 9.71 10.08
CA ASP A 101 -6.19 9.60 11.04
C ASP A 101 -4.84 10.03 10.44
N LEU A 102 -4.65 9.84 9.14
CA LEU A 102 -3.49 10.32 8.40
C LEU A 102 -3.53 11.84 8.10
N GLY A 103 -4.54 12.56 8.59
CA GLY A 103 -4.68 14.01 8.43
C GLY A 103 -5.29 14.45 7.10
N PHE A 104 -6.01 13.57 6.42
CA PHE A 104 -6.64 13.89 5.13
C PHE A 104 -8.15 14.13 5.21
N GLY A 105 -8.74 14.15 6.41
CA GLY A 105 -10.19 14.36 6.60
C GLY A 105 -10.73 15.61 5.88
N ASP A 106 -10.06 16.75 6.02
CA ASP A 106 -10.46 18.01 5.39
C ASP A 106 -10.50 17.97 3.86
N ARG A 107 -9.79 17.01 3.24
CA ARG A 107 -9.80 16.84 1.78
C ARG A 107 -11.18 16.43 1.25
N PHE A 108 -11.99 15.79 2.07
CA PHE A 108 -13.37 15.42 1.72
C PHE A 108 -14.33 16.61 1.75
N GLU A 109 -13.96 17.72 2.34
CA GLU A 109 -14.78 18.95 2.37
C GLU A 109 -14.68 19.79 1.09
N SER A 110 -13.77 19.42 0.20
CA SER A 110 -13.58 20.12 -1.07
C SER A 110 -14.84 20.05 -1.94
N ARG A 111 -15.30 21.23 -2.41
CA ARG A 111 -16.39 21.35 -3.40
C ARG A 111 -15.90 21.20 -4.84
N ASN A 112 -14.59 21.06 -5.06
CA ASN A 112 -14.02 20.90 -6.37
C ASN A 112 -14.05 19.40 -6.78
N PRO A 113 -14.82 19.01 -7.80
CA PRO A 113 -14.87 17.63 -8.26
C PRO A 113 -13.54 17.13 -8.84
N ALA A 114 -12.61 18.03 -9.18
CA ALA A 114 -11.25 17.66 -9.57
C ALA A 114 -10.33 17.37 -8.38
N CYS A 115 -10.78 17.59 -7.13
CA CYS A 115 -10.08 17.13 -5.96
C CYS A 115 -9.96 15.61 -6.00
N ALA A 116 -8.75 15.09 -5.87
CA ALA A 116 -8.46 13.65 -5.98
C ALA A 116 -9.32 12.80 -5.02
N PHE A 117 -9.56 13.27 -3.80
CA PHE A 117 -10.42 12.59 -2.82
C PHE A 117 -11.87 12.53 -3.27
N ILE A 118 -12.43 13.64 -3.78
CA ILE A 118 -13.80 13.70 -4.28
C ILE A 118 -13.94 12.84 -5.54
N ALA A 119 -12.97 12.89 -6.44
CA ALA A 119 -12.97 12.08 -7.66
C ALA A 119 -12.86 10.59 -7.36
N ALA A 120 -12.08 10.21 -6.33
CA ALA A 120 -11.91 8.83 -5.92
C ALA A 120 -13.12 8.31 -5.13
N TYR A 121 -13.53 9.02 -4.09
CA TYR A 121 -14.44 8.51 -3.05
C TYR A 121 -15.80 9.19 -2.99
N LYS A 122 -15.96 10.36 -3.60
CA LYS A 122 -17.16 11.24 -3.58
C LYS A 122 -17.32 12.00 -2.25
N SER A 123 -17.37 11.32 -1.12
CA SER A 123 -17.52 11.93 0.21
C SER A 123 -16.89 11.05 1.30
N LEU A 124 -16.70 11.60 2.49
CA LEU A 124 -16.27 10.83 3.65
C LEU A 124 -17.30 9.79 4.09
N GLU A 125 -18.58 10.10 3.93
CA GLU A 125 -19.68 9.17 4.23
C GLU A 125 -19.65 7.96 3.28
N ASP A 126 -19.43 8.19 1.97
CA ASP A 126 -19.31 7.12 0.97
C ASP A 126 -18.01 6.30 1.17
N TYR A 127 -16.95 6.90 1.73
CA TYR A 127 -15.69 6.21 2.03
C TYR A 127 -15.81 5.28 3.23
N ARG A 128 -16.38 5.76 4.35
CA ARG A 128 -16.47 4.99 5.60
C ARG A 128 -17.29 3.72 5.43
N GLY A 129 -16.71 2.59 5.85
CA GLY A 129 -17.32 1.29 5.74
C GLY A 129 -17.43 0.74 4.31
N SER A 130 -16.85 1.43 3.33
CA SER A 130 -16.79 0.95 1.94
C SER A 130 -15.62 0.00 1.71
N GLU A 131 -15.55 -0.57 0.50
CA GLU A 131 -14.41 -1.37 0.04
C GLU A 131 -13.10 -0.56 -0.11
N GLU A 132 -13.11 0.72 0.16
CA GLU A 132 -11.95 1.60 0.11
C GLU A 132 -11.40 1.94 1.51
N ASP A 133 -12.20 1.72 2.54
CA ASP A 133 -11.85 1.92 3.95
C ASP A 133 -11.01 0.75 4.46
N ILE A 134 -9.74 1.00 4.74
CA ILE A 134 -8.82 -0.07 5.16
C ILE A 134 -9.13 -0.66 6.52
N ARG A 135 -9.81 0.07 7.43
CA ARG A 135 -10.28 -0.50 8.71
C ARG A 135 -11.41 -1.49 8.49
N HIS A 136 -12.37 -1.13 7.64
CA HIS A 136 -13.45 -2.03 7.24
C HIS A 136 -12.92 -3.29 6.56
N LEU A 137 -12.00 -3.13 5.59
CA LEU A 137 -11.37 -4.26 4.90
C LEU A 137 -10.56 -5.15 5.85
N ALA A 138 -9.83 -4.56 6.79
CA ALA A 138 -9.04 -5.30 7.78
C ALA A 138 -9.92 -6.17 8.68
N ALA A 139 -11.02 -5.59 9.23
CA ALA A 139 -11.98 -6.34 10.02
C ALA A 139 -12.63 -7.47 9.21
N GLY A 140 -13.10 -7.18 7.99
CA GLY A 140 -13.70 -8.17 7.10
C GLY A 140 -12.75 -9.32 6.75
N LEU A 141 -11.45 -9.04 6.57
CA LEU A 141 -10.46 -10.09 6.31
C LEU A 141 -10.27 -11.00 7.53
N VAL A 142 -10.13 -10.43 8.73
CA VAL A 142 -10.00 -11.21 9.98
C VAL A 142 -11.23 -12.08 10.19
N ASP A 143 -12.43 -11.51 10.05
CA ASP A 143 -13.70 -12.24 10.24
C ASP A 143 -13.90 -13.34 9.19
N SER A 144 -13.32 -13.19 8.01
CA SER A 144 -13.46 -14.17 6.92
C SER A 144 -12.73 -15.49 7.17
N GLY A 145 -11.76 -15.52 8.08
CA GLY A 145 -10.89 -16.68 8.34
C GLY A 145 -9.96 -17.05 7.17
N LYS A 146 -9.85 -16.21 6.14
CA LYS A 146 -8.90 -16.40 5.03
C LYS A 146 -7.46 -16.26 5.51
N GLU A 147 -6.53 -16.84 4.77
CA GLU A 147 -5.11 -16.68 5.03
C GLU A 147 -4.67 -15.23 4.83
N ILE A 148 -4.19 -14.60 5.90
CA ILE A 148 -3.73 -13.21 5.91
C ILE A 148 -2.30 -13.16 5.34
N PRO A 149 -1.99 -12.28 4.35
CA PRO A 149 -0.61 -12.06 3.94
C PRO A 149 0.22 -11.49 5.09
N ARG A 150 1.52 -11.69 5.09
CA ARG A 150 2.39 -11.00 6.05
C ARG A 150 2.32 -9.48 5.81
N ILE A 151 2.12 -8.70 6.86
CA ILE A 151 1.94 -7.25 6.77
C ILE A 151 3.07 -6.55 7.50
N PHE A 152 3.75 -5.64 6.80
CA PHE A 152 4.77 -4.77 7.33
C PHE A 152 4.36 -3.31 7.17
N SER A 153 4.62 -2.50 8.19
CA SER A 153 4.48 -1.05 8.11
C SER A 153 5.68 -0.38 8.77
N CYS A 154 6.14 0.72 8.20
CA CYS A 154 7.07 1.61 8.89
C CYS A 154 6.70 3.08 8.68
N CYS A 155 7.09 3.90 9.64
CA CYS A 155 6.89 5.35 9.59
C CYS A 155 8.00 6.08 10.35
N GLY A 156 8.43 7.21 9.81
CA GLY A 156 9.39 8.09 10.48
C GLY A 156 8.75 8.82 11.64
N THR A 157 9.49 9.03 12.73
CA THR A 157 8.97 9.69 13.93
C THR A 157 8.66 11.18 13.73
N GLU A 158 9.24 11.81 12.69
CA GLU A 158 8.98 13.19 12.30
C GLU A 158 8.04 13.28 11.08
N ASP A 159 7.44 12.15 10.67
CA ASP A 159 6.49 12.11 9.55
C ASP A 159 5.10 12.57 10.01
N PHE A 160 4.45 13.44 9.23
CA PHE A 160 3.11 13.92 9.56
C PHE A 160 2.04 12.82 9.57
N THR A 161 2.32 11.67 8.97
CA THR A 161 1.43 10.49 8.97
C THR A 161 1.69 9.55 10.16
N PHE A 162 2.66 9.85 11.02
CA PHE A 162 3.11 8.95 12.08
C PHE A 162 1.98 8.52 13.01
N ASP A 163 1.25 9.49 13.58
CA ASP A 163 0.15 9.23 14.51
C ASP A 163 -0.96 8.38 13.87
N GLY A 164 -1.26 8.64 12.60
CA GLY A 164 -2.25 7.85 11.85
C GLY A 164 -1.80 6.41 11.61
N CYS A 165 -0.52 6.19 11.33
CA CYS A 165 0.07 4.85 11.21
C CYS A 165 0.01 4.09 12.55
N VAL A 166 0.35 4.75 13.65
CA VAL A 166 0.27 4.17 15.01
C VAL A 166 -1.16 3.74 15.34
N LYS A 167 -2.13 4.62 15.14
CA LYS A 167 -3.55 4.32 15.37
C LYS A 167 -4.06 3.13 14.56
N PHE A 168 -3.64 3.01 13.30
CA PHE A 168 -4.01 1.85 12.49
C PHE A 168 -3.40 0.56 13.03
N VAL A 169 -2.14 0.57 13.45
CA VAL A 169 -1.46 -0.60 14.03
C VAL A 169 -2.12 -1.02 15.35
N GLU A 170 -2.50 -0.06 16.19
CA GLU A 170 -3.24 -0.34 17.42
C GLU A 170 -4.60 -0.97 17.13
N TYR A 171 -5.34 -0.42 16.18
CA TYR A 171 -6.60 -1.00 15.69
C TYR A 171 -6.39 -2.41 15.15
N ALA A 172 -5.39 -2.62 14.30
CA ALA A 172 -5.06 -3.93 13.74
C ALA A 172 -4.80 -4.98 14.84
N ARG A 173 -4.04 -4.61 15.89
CA ARG A 173 -3.81 -5.48 17.06
C ARG A 173 -5.10 -5.81 17.80
N GLN A 174 -6.00 -4.82 17.99
CA GLN A 174 -7.28 -5.02 18.69
C GLN A 174 -8.19 -6.02 17.96
N ILE A 175 -8.19 -6.01 16.64
CA ILE A 175 -9.01 -6.94 15.82
C ILE A 175 -8.28 -8.26 15.52
N GLY A 176 -7.03 -8.44 15.94
CA GLY A 176 -6.26 -9.65 15.68
C GLY A 176 -5.61 -9.72 14.28
N LEU A 177 -5.48 -8.61 13.57
CA LEU A 177 -4.72 -8.53 12.31
C LEU A 177 -3.22 -8.39 12.64
N PRO A 178 -2.36 -9.37 12.26
CA PRO A 178 -0.93 -9.30 12.59
C PRO A 178 -0.22 -8.29 11.69
N VAL A 179 0.35 -7.23 12.28
CA VAL A 179 1.16 -6.22 11.60
C VAL A 179 2.52 -6.09 12.29
N THR A 180 3.61 -6.29 11.54
CA THR A 180 4.95 -5.88 11.96
C THR A 180 5.06 -4.37 11.75
N PHE A 181 5.31 -3.61 12.81
CA PHE A 181 5.46 -2.16 12.75
C PHE A 181 6.81 -1.72 13.29
N GLU A 182 7.54 -0.99 12.48
CA GLU A 182 8.86 -0.46 12.78
C GLU A 182 8.86 1.06 12.64
N THR A 183 9.65 1.72 13.49
CA THR A 183 9.79 3.19 13.48
C THR A 183 11.26 3.57 13.59
N GLY A 184 11.58 4.78 13.15
CA GLY A 184 12.90 5.35 13.28
C GLY A 184 12.90 6.83 12.97
N PRO A 185 14.00 7.55 13.26
CA PRO A 185 14.13 8.96 12.90
C PRO A 185 13.93 9.16 11.40
N GLY A 186 13.19 10.19 11.02
CA GLY A 186 12.95 10.55 9.63
C GLY A 186 11.55 11.10 9.39
N ALA A 187 11.41 11.81 8.29
CA ALA A 187 10.18 12.49 7.88
C ALA A 187 9.61 11.84 6.60
N HIS A 188 8.59 12.47 6.01
CA HIS A 188 7.92 12.03 4.78
C HIS A 188 8.78 12.27 3.53
N THR A 189 9.91 11.58 3.43
CA THR A 189 10.94 11.82 2.40
C THR A 189 11.45 10.53 1.77
N PHE A 190 11.98 10.66 0.55
CA PHE A 190 12.59 9.52 -0.15
C PHE A 190 13.85 8.99 0.56
N ASP A 191 14.59 9.80 1.30
CA ASP A 191 15.76 9.34 2.07
C ASP A 191 15.34 8.32 3.14
N PHE A 192 14.24 8.60 3.85
CA PHE A 192 13.66 7.65 4.80
C PHE A 192 13.18 6.38 4.06
N TRP A 193 12.42 6.54 2.99
CA TRP A 193 11.85 5.40 2.27
C TRP A 193 12.90 4.51 1.61
N ASP A 194 13.95 5.07 0.99
CA ASP A 194 14.99 4.26 0.35
C ASP A 194 15.74 3.37 1.35
N SER A 195 16.03 3.90 2.54
CA SER A 195 16.64 3.11 3.61
C SER A 195 15.75 1.93 4.06
N TRP A 196 14.44 2.16 4.17
CA TRP A 196 13.47 1.15 4.55
C TRP A 196 13.12 0.16 3.43
N ILE A 197 13.15 0.57 2.17
CA ILE A 197 12.97 -0.34 1.02
C ILE A 197 14.00 -1.48 1.07
N ARG A 198 15.26 -1.18 1.38
CA ARG A 198 16.28 -2.21 1.56
C ARG A 198 15.90 -3.22 2.65
N TYR A 199 15.40 -2.74 3.78
CA TYR A 199 14.92 -3.60 4.86
C TYR A 199 13.73 -4.45 4.42
N VAL A 200 12.75 -3.86 3.76
CA VAL A 200 11.54 -4.53 3.27
C VAL A 200 11.87 -5.62 2.25
N VAL A 201 12.79 -5.38 1.32
CA VAL A 201 13.25 -6.39 0.35
C VAL A 201 13.79 -7.63 1.07
N ARG A 202 14.60 -7.45 2.11
CA ARG A 202 15.09 -8.56 2.96
C ARG A 202 13.95 -9.22 3.73
N TRP A 203 13.06 -8.43 4.31
CA TRP A 203 11.91 -8.92 5.05
C TRP A 203 10.95 -9.74 4.17
N PHE A 204 10.83 -9.41 2.89
CA PHE A 204 10.13 -10.23 1.90
C PHE A 204 10.83 -11.57 1.63
N GLY A 205 12.12 -11.68 1.94
CA GLY A 205 12.93 -12.85 1.63
C GLY A 205 13.54 -12.82 0.22
N LEU A 206 13.66 -11.63 -0.37
CA LEU A 206 14.20 -11.42 -1.72
C LEU A 206 15.74 -11.30 -1.77
N GLY A 207 16.43 -11.79 -0.74
CA GLY A 207 17.87 -11.84 -0.66
C GLY A 207 18.50 -10.68 0.11
N GLU A 208 19.82 -10.77 0.31
CA GLU A 208 20.63 -9.73 0.94
C GLU A 208 20.98 -8.68 -0.11
N VAL A 209 20.44 -7.48 0.07
CA VAL A 209 20.68 -6.34 -0.82
C VAL A 209 21.36 -5.20 -0.05
N SER A 210 22.27 -4.47 -0.72
CA SER A 210 23.16 -3.46 -0.12
C SER A 210 23.06 -2.09 -0.79
#